data_1a75288b3ea6007376f883e60ae5141e
#
_entry.id   1a75288b3ea6007376f883e60ae5141e
#
_cell.length_a   1.000
_cell.length_b   1.000
_cell.length_c   1.000
_cell.angle_alpha   90.00
_cell.angle_beta   90.00
_cell.angle_gamma   90.00
#
_symmetry.space_group_name_H-M   'P 1'
#
loop_
_entity.id
_entity.type
_entity.pdbx_description
1 polymer ?
#
loop_
_entity_poly.entity_id
_entity_poly.type
_entity_poly.pdbx_seq_one_letter_code
_entity_poly.pdbx_strand_id
1 'polypeptide(L)'
;MSIMSTQAFLPAGFNLLEYRLERVLGAGAFGITYQGWDSHLNTPVAIKEFFPESLVERDGTMVKLKPGEDAEFYQFGLDAFVEEARVLAQFKRPNIIRVSRYFVANGTAYFVMDYEEGRSLSDLLKSEKSALSEDRLRAIFIPILEGLRSVHDKKYLHRDIKPSNIYIRYDGTPILLDFGAARLEFGSTGQNGMCILTPGYAPIEQYVQDGVQGPWSDLYAVGATLYRCITGHSPINAVDRLTALQQKDPDPLIPAAVMANGNYSQDFLQAIDWALAVSKENRPQTVGQLLERLHVKVNAEAAAASKTFSYQPRRAVRNHKIIFAGPVGAGKTTAVSVLSDAPVVTTDQQATDMTRSIKTVTTVAMDYGLMKLNDTERVHLYGTPGQERFDFMWDILKKGALGVVIMIDNSRKSPLGDLEFYLKEFGDLIATTKVVIGVNFMHSAGAPTLEDYYRFIHDEKRLPRINPAIFEVDARSKSDMGMLIQALLYSIDPGVQDYNV
;
A
#
# COMPACT_ATOMS: atom_id res chain seq x y z
N MET A 1 -8.90 8.38 5.44
CA MET A 1 -9.91 7.67 6.24
C MET A 1 -10.92 7.14 5.26
N SER A 2 -10.93 5.83 5.01
CA SER A 2 -12.03 5.17 4.28
C SER A 2 -13.28 5.41 5.12
N ILE A 3 -14.34 5.91 4.51
CA ILE A 3 -15.65 6.07 5.18
C ILE A 3 -16.26 4.67 5.17
N MET A 4 -15.89 3.84 6.16
CA MET A 4 -16.70 2.66 6.47
C MET A 4 -18.13 3.15 6.72
N SER A 5 -19.12 2.48 6.15
CA SER A 5 -20.51 2.78 6.46
C SER A 5 -20.69 2.67 7.99
N THR A 6 -21.46 3.55 8.59
CA THR A 6 -21.79 3.50 10.02
C THR A 6 -22.38 2.16 10.47
N GLN A 7 -22.82 1.31 9.56
CA GLN A 7 -23.31 -0.05 9.77
C GLN A 7 -22.19 -1.09 10.04
N ALA A 8 -20.91 -0.79 9.71
CA ALA A 8 -19.80 -1.73 9.93
C ALA A 8 -19.33 -1.81 11.38
N PHE A 9 -19.62 -0.80 12.21
CA PHE A 9 -19.13 -0.72 13.58
C PHE A 9 -20.11 -1.31 14.60
N LEU A 10 -19.56 -1.94 15.64
CA LEU A 10 -20.35 -2.24 16.84
C LEU A 10 -20.69 -0.91 17.53
N PRO A 11 -21.94 -0.76 18.02
CA PRO A 11 -22.39 0.51 18.60
C PRO A 11 -21.72 0.82 19.94
N ALA A 12 -21.59 2.10 20.25
CA ALA A 12 -21.18 2.55 21.58
C ALA A 12 -22.14 2.01 22.64
N GLY A 13 -21.61 1.57 23.78
CA GLY A 13 -22.38 0.92 24.85
C GLY A 13 -22.61 -0.58 24.66
N PHE A 14 -22.18 -1.17 23.52
CA PHE A 14 -22.30 -2.61 23.31
C PHE A 14 -21.38 -3.38 24.27
N ASN A 15 -21.94 -4.42 24.91
CA ASN A 15 -21.18 -5.30 25.80
C ASN A 15 -20.62 -6.48 24.97
N LEU A 16 -19.32 -6.48 24.78
CA LEU A 16 -18.55 -7.54 24.16
C LEU A 16 -17.89 -8.37 25.27
N LEU A 17 -18.55 -9.42 25.70
CA LEU A 17 -18.24 -10.13 26.95
C LEU A 17 -18.24 -9.17 28.16
N GLU A 18 -17.13 -9.10 28.91
CA GLU A 18 -16.94 -8.17 30.03
C GLU A 18 -16.56 -6.75 29.61
N TYR A 19 -16.33 -6.51 28.31
CA TYR A 19 -15.88 -5.22 27.79
C TYR A 19 -17.06 -4.40 27.27
N ARG A 20 -17.25 -3.20 27.79
CA ARG A 20 -18.22 -2.24 27.25
C ARG A 20 -17.52 -1.34 26.23
N LEU A 21 -17.91 -1.42 24.95
CA LEU A 21 -17.38 -0.57 23.90
C LEU A 21 -17.81 0.90 24.09
N GLU A 22 -16.88 1.82 23.93
CA GLU A 22 -17.15 3.26 24.11
C GLU A 22 -17.15 4.00 22.78
N ARG A 23 -16.10 3.83 21.97
CA ARG A 23 -15.98 4.47 20.66
C ARG A 23 -15.00 3.73 19.75
N VAL A 24 -15.07 3.99 18.46
CA VAL A 24 -14.07 3.54 17.49
C VAL A 24 -12.81 4.41 17.62
N LEU A 25 -11.65 3.78 17.75
CA LEU A 25 -10.33 4.42 17.72
C LEU A 25 -9.77 4.50 16.31
N GLY A 26 -10.03 3.49 15.49
CA GLY A 26 -9.58 3.43 14.12
C GLY A 26 -10.17 2.25 13.38
N ALA A 27 -10.18 2.34 12.05
CA ALA A 27 -10.57 1.26 11.16
C ALA A 27 -9.56 1.18 10.01
N GLY A 28 -9.21 -0.04 9.62
CA GLY A 28 -8.28 -0.33 8.55
C GLY A 28 -8.76 -1.51 7.69
N ALA A 29 -8.04 -1.84 6.64
CA ALA A 29 -8.43 -2.88 5.69
C ALA A 29 -8.73 -4.25 6.31
N PHE A 30 -8.16 -4.55 7.47
CA PHE A 30 -8.26 -5.88 8.11
C PHE A 30 -8.97 -5.87 9.47
N GLY A 31 -9.32 -4.70 9.98
CA GLY A 31 -9.93 -4.68 11.30
C GLY A 31 -10.31 -3.31 11.81
N ILE A 32 -11.07 -3.35 12.89
CA ILE A 32 -11.58 -2.19 13.59
C ILE A 32 -11.04 -2.20 15.01
N THR A 33 -10.56 -1.07 15.49
CA THR A 33 -10.08 -0.90 16.86
C THR A 33 -11.04 -0.02 17.64
N TYR A 34 -11.51 -0.52 18.78
CA TYR A 34 -12.41 0.16 19.68
C TYR A 34 -11.69 0.54 20.96
N GLN A 35 -12.06 1.66 21.56
CA GLN A 35 -11.88 1.89 22.98
C GLN A 35 -13.01 1.16 23.71
N GLY A 36 -12.66 0.42 24.75
CA GLY A 36 -13.60 -0.25 25.62
C GLY A 36 -13.23 -0.06 27.09
N TRP A 37 -14.11 -0.48 27.96
CA TRP A 37 -13.95 -0.48 29.40
C TRP A 37 -14.08 -1.92 29.92
N ASP A 38 -13.03 -2.42 30.57
CA ASP A 38 -13.08 -3.71 31.26
C ASP A 38 -13.87 -3.54 32.56
N SER A 39 -15.06 -4.14 32.62
CA SER A 39 -15.97 -4.02 33.77
C SER A 39 -15.49 -4.80 34.99
N HIS A 40 -14.62 -5.80 34.83
CA HIS A 40 -14.06 -6.58 35.92
C HIS A 40 -12.83 -5.92 36.54
N LEU A 41 -11.93 -5.40 35.69
CA LEU A 41 -10.71 -4.73 36.14
C LEU A 41 -10.90 -3.23 36.39
N ASN A 42 -12.03 -2.67 35.91
CA ASN A 42 -12.35 -1.25 35.99
C ASN A 42 -11.28 -0.36 35.36
N THR A 43 -10.83 -0.74 34.17
CA THR A 43 -9.77 -0.05 33.42
C THR A 43 -10.14 0.11 31.94
N PRO A 44 -9.65 1.18 31.26
CA PRO A 44 -9.81 1.30 29.82
C PRO A 44 -8.95 0.28 29.08
N VAL A 45 -9.46 -0.23 27.97
CA VAL A 45 -8.77 -1.16 27.07
C VAL A 45 -8.93 -0.74 25.62
N ALA A 46 -8.03 -1.18 24.76
CA ALA A 46 -8.23 -1.12 23.31
C ALA A 46 -8.53 -2.54 22.81
N ILE A 47 -9.54 -2.66 21.94
CA ILE A 47 -10.00 -3.95 21.44
C ILE A 47 -9.95 -3.92 19.92
N LYS A 48 -9.13 -4.79 19.34
CA LYS A 48 -9.02 -4.94 17.87
C LYS A 48 -9.87 -6.11 17.43
N GLU A 49 -10.77 -5.85 16.48
CA GLU A 49 -11.64 -6.82 15.83
C GLU A 49 -11.07 -7.19 14.47
N PHE A 50 -11.03 -8.46 14.10
CA PHE A 50 -10.75 -8.88 12.75
C PHE A 50 -11.98 -8.62 11.88
N PHE A 51 -11.87 -7.66 10.97
CA PHE A 51 -12.95 -7.25 10.08
C PHE A 51 -12.37 -6.87 8.71
N PRO A 52 -12.01 -7.86 7.87
CA PRO A 52 -11.56 -7.59 6.51
C PRO A 52 -12.76 -7.14 5.65
N GLU A 53 -12.96 -5.82 5.58
CA GLU A 53 -14.13 -5.19 4.93
C GLU A 53 -14.38 -5.70 3.50
N SER A 54 -13.34 -6.10 2.79
CA SER A 54 -13.47 -6.69 1.46
C SER A 54 -14.20 -8.03 1.43
N LEU A 55 -14.05 -8.84 2.50
CA LEU A 55 -14.56 -10.22 2.56
C LEU A 55 -15.83 -10.36 3.38
N VAL A 56 -16.07 -9.43 4.31
CA VAL A 56 -17.14 -9.59 5.29
C VAL A 56 -18.07 -8.38 5.33
N GLU A 57 -19.26 -8.64 5.82
CA GLU A 57 -20.23 -7.62 6.18
C GLU A 57 -20.76 -7.87 7.60
N ARG A 58 -21.36 -6.84 8.20
CA ARG A 58 -21.96 -6.95 9.53
C ARG A 58 -23.46 -7.10 9.42
N ASP A 59 -24.00 -8.16 10.04
CA ASP A 59 -25.43 -8.36 10.22
C ASP A 59 -25.77 -8.29 11.72
N GLY A 60 -26.34 -7.18 12.14
CA GLY A 60 -26.51 -6.87 13.55
C GLY A 60 -25.15 -6.78 14.26
N THR A 61 -24.85 -7.74 15.13
CA THR A 61 -23.53 -7.84 15.82
C THR A 61 -22.61 -8.88 15.16
N MET A 62 -23.15 -9.73 14.28
CA MET A 62 -22.41 -10.84 13.66
C MET A 62 -21.63 -10.37 12.44
N VAL A 63 -20.42 -10.89 12.29
CA VAL A 63 -19.62 -10.78 11.09
C VAL A 63 -19.94 -12.00 10.21
N LYS A 64 -20.32 -11.75 8.97
CA LYS A 64 -20.66 -12.77 7.99
C LYS A 64 -19.83 -12.56 6.73
N LEU A 65 -19.49 -13.65 6.07
CA LEU A 65 -18.90 -13.60 4.74
C LEU A 65 -19.91 -13.00 3.77
N LYS A 66 -19.44 -12.14 2.89
CA LYS A 66 -20.23 -11.65 1.76
C LYS A 66 -20.53 -12.79 0.80
N PRO A 67 -21.66 -12.76 0.08
CA PRO A 67 -21.99 -13.77 -0.91
C PRO A 67 -20.91 -13.92 -1.97
N GLY A 68 -20.41 -15.16 -2.15
CA GLY A 68 -19.38 -15.47 -3.14
C GLY A 68 -17.94 -15.38 -2.66
N GLU A 69 -17.69 -14.90 -1.44
CA GLU A 69 -16.35 -14.84 -0.86
C GLU A 69 -15.87 -16.20 -0.34
N ASP A 70 -14.55 -16.38 -0.32
CA ASP A 70 -13.90 -17.65 0.04
C ASP A 70 -13.80 -17.81 1.57
N ALA A 71 -14.50 -18.81 2.10
CA ALA A 71 -14.51 -19.12 3.53
C ALA A 71 -13.16 -19.63 4.06
N GLU A 72 -12.40 -20.38 3.23
CA GLU A 72 -11.07 -20.87 3.62
C GLU A 72 -10.09 -19.70 3.73
N PHE A 73 -10.20 -18.74 2.81
CA PHE A 73 -9.40 -17.54 2.82
C PHE A 73 -9.71 -16.65 4.04
N TYR A 74 -10.99 -16.48 4.40
CA TYR A 74 -11.38 -15.78 5.62
C TYR A 74 -10.84 -16.47 6.88
N GLN A 75 -11.00 -17.80 6.96
CA GLN A 75 -10.50 -18.58 8.10
C GLN A 75 -8.98 -18.46 8.26
N PHE A 76 -8.27 -18.52 7.15
CA PHE A 76 -6.83 -18.33 7.13
C PHE A 76 -6.40 -16.97 7.71
N GLY A 77 -7.09 -15.88 7.29
CA GLY A 77 -6.84 -14.55 7.84
C GLY A 77 -7.21 -14.42 9.32
N LEU A 78 -8.27 -15.10 9.73
CA LEU A 78 -8.67 -15.17 11.14
C LEU A 78 -7.62 -15.85 12.00
N ASP A 79 -7.07 -16.98 11.53
CA ASP A 79 -6.01 -17.72 12.22
C ASP A 79 -4.73 -16.89 12.33
N ALA A 80 -4.36 -16.17 11.27
CA ALA A 80 -3.23 -15.26 11.28
C ALA A 80 -3.41 -14.10 12.26
N PHE A 81 -4.62 -13.54 12.37
CA PHE A 81 -4.95 -12.50 13.33
C PHE A 81 -4.85 -13.02 14.79
N VAL A 82 -5.29 -14.24 15.04
CA VAL A 82 -5.15 -14.88 16.35
C VAL A 82 -3.68 -15.16 16.68
N GLU A 83 -2.89 -15.58 15.69
CA GLU A 83 -1.45 -15.80 15.86
C GLU A 83 -0.70 -14.49 16.14
N GLU A 84 -1.07 -13.38 15.50
CA GLU A 84 -0.56 -12.04 15.82
C GLU A 84 -0.76 -11.72 17.30
N ALA A 85 -1.98 -11.96 17.82
CA ALA A 85 -2.28 -11.75 19.23
C ALA A 85 -1.43 -12.63 20.17
N ARG A 86 -1.22 -13.91 19.80
CA ARG A 86 -0.37 -14.85 20.58
C ARG A 86 1.09 -14.42 20.59
N VAL A 87 1.59 -13.95 19.46
CA VAL A 87 2.96 -13.44 19.34
C VAL A 87 3.14 -12.20 20.20
N LEU A 88 2.23 -11.22 20.08
CA LEU A 88 2.27 -9.98 20.86
C LEU A 88 2.20 -10.24 22.37
N ALA A 89 1.38 -11.20 22.83
CA ALA A 89 1.24 -11.55 24.24
C ALA A 89 2.54 -12.08 24.88
N GLN A 90 3.53 -12.51 24.07
CA GLN A 90 4.83 -12.98 24.55
C GLN A 90 5.79 -11.85 24.94
N PHE A 91 5.48 -10.61 24.54
CA PHE A 91 6.36 -9.47 24.77
C PHE A 91 5.85 -8.65 25.96
N LYS A 92 6.76 -8.43 26.93
CA LYS A 92 6.52 -7.57 28.09
C LYS A 92 7.55 -6.44 28.06
N ARG A 93 7.45 -5.58 27.08
CA ARG A 93 8.35 -4.45 26.86
C ARG A 93 7.56 -3.15 26.78
N PRO A 94 8.04 -2.05 27.36
CA PRO A 94 7.30 -0.77 27.37
C PRO A 94 7.10 -0.19 25.96
N ASN A 95 7.93 -0.60 25.00
CA ASN A 95 7.92 -0.10 23.62
C ASN A 95 7.23 -1.04 22.61
N ILE A 96 6.53 -2.05 23.10
CA ILE A 96 5.67 -2.96 22.32
C ILE A 96 4.31 -2.95 22.95
N ILE A 97 3.25 -2.84 22.16
CA ILE A 97 1.89 -2.93 22.68
C ILE A 97 1.65 -4.26 23.38
N ARG A 98 1.07 -4.21 24.55
CA ARG A 98 0.78 -5.41 25.33
C ARG A 98 -0.59 -5.93 24.99
N VAL A 99 -0.67 -7.19 24.57
CA VAL A 99 -1.92 -7.93 24.41
C VAL A 99 -2.16 -8.74 25.67
N SER A 100 -3.33 -8.57 26.27
CA SER A 100 -3.72 -9.24 27.53
C SER A 100 -4.57 -10.49 27.27
N ARG A 101 -5.36 -10.48 26.19
CA ARG A 101 -6.30 -11.57 25.88
C ARG A 101 -6.69 -11.57 24.41
N TYR A 102 -7.06 -12.72 23.87
CA TYR A 102 -7.84 -12.85 22.64
C TYR A 102 -9.03 -13.77 22.86
N PHE A 103 -10.06 -13.63 22.04
CA PHE A 103 -11.25 -14.49 22.07
C PHE A 103 -11.97 -14.45 20.72
N VAL A 104 -12.81 -15.47 20.48
CA VAL A 104 -13.67 -15.58 19.30
C VAL A 104 -15.11 -15.30 19.73
N ALA A 105 -15.77 -14.37 19.03
CA ALA A 105 -17.18 -14.03 19.25
C ALA A 105 -17.73 -13.41 17.95
N ASN A 106 -19.06 -13.34 17.85
CA ASN A 106 -19.76 -12.66 16.73
C ASN A 106 -19.28 -13.09 15.33
N GLY A 107 -18.84 -14.33 15.14
CA GLY A 107 -18.36 -14.83 13.84
C GLY A 107 -16.96 -14.34 13.45
N THR A 108 -16.22 -13.70 14.37
CA THR A 108 -14.86 -13.21 14.17
C THR A 108 -14.00 -13.36 15.42
N ALA A 109 -12.78 -12.83 15.40
CA ALA A 109 -11.88 -12.80 16.54
C ALA A 109 -11.58 -11.37 17.00
N TYR A 110 -11.31 -11.27 18.28
CA TYR A 110 -10.93 -10.03 18.95
C TYR A 110 -9.67 -10.25 19.77
N PHE A 111 -8.81 -9.24 19.89
CA PHE A 111 -7.83 -9.21 20.96
C PHE A 111 -7.87 -7.89 21.73
N VAL A 112 -7.60 -8.02 23.02
CA VAL A 112 -7.61 -6.93 23.98
C VAL A 112 -6.18 -6.53 24.29
N MET A 113 -5.90 -5.25 24.22
CA MET A 113 -4.61 -4.65 24.50
C MET A 113 -4.75 -3.46 25.45
N ASP A 114 -3.64 -3.08 26.05
CA ASP A 114 -3.61 -1.92 26.90
C ASP A 114 -4.08 -0.67 26.10
N TYR A 115 -4.94 0.14 26.71
CA TYR A 115 -5.32 1.42 26.14
C TYR A 115 -4.26 2.46 26.46
N GLU A 116 -3.71 3.05 25.43
CA GLU A 116 -2.63 4.01 25.54
C GLU A 116 -3.11 5.42 25.20
N GLU A 117 -2.81 6.38 26.05
CA GLU A 117 -3.11 7.79 25.78
C GLU A 117 -1.94 8.47 25.09
N GLY A 118 -2.21 9.04 23.92
CA GLY A 118 -1.16 9.66 23.09
C GLY A 118 -1.63 9.91 21.67
N ARG A 119 -0.69 9.84 20.74
CA ARG A 119 -0.96 10.00 19.30
C ARG A 119 0.01 9.21 18.45
N SER A 120 -0.38 8.87 17.22
CA SER A 120 0.52 8.24 16.27
C SER A 120 1.65 9.21 15.84
N LEU A 121 2.81 8.66 15.46
CA LEU A 121 3.88 9.46 14.85
C LEU A 121 3.38 10.12 13.54
N SER A 122 2.47 9.48 12.83
CA SER A 122 1.83 10.06 11.64
C SER A 122 1.06 11.35 11.98
N ASP A 123 0.30 11.36 13.07
CA ASP A 123 -0.47 12.54 13.48
C ASP A 123 0.42 13.60 14.13
N LEU A 124 1.48 13.17 14.82
CA LEU A 124 2.53 14.07 15.27
C LEU A 124 3.15 14.83 14.09
N LEU A 125 3.58 14.11 13.04
CA LEU A 125 4.19 14.72 11.85
C LEU A 125 3.24 15.65 11.08
N LYS A 126 1.93 15.39 11.08
CA LYS A 126 0.94 16.30 10.48
C LYS A 126 0.74 17.59 11.28
N SER A 127 0.87 17.50 12.60
CA SER A 127 0.65 18.65 13.50
C SER A 127 1.88 19.54 13.65
N GLU A 128 3.08 19.02 13.42
CA GLU A 128 4.33 19.78 13.49
C GLU A 128 4.53 20.62 12.21
N LYS A 129 4.94 21.88 12.41
CA LYS A 129 5.23 22.81 11.30
C LYS A 129 6.65 22.66 10.75
N SER A 130 7.52 21.96 11.47
CA SER A 130 8.92 21.74 11.13
C SER A 130 9.31 20.29 11.34
N ALA A 131 10.41 19.86 10.71
CA ALA A 131 10.96 18.54 10.93
C ALA A 131 11.36 18.36 12.41
N LEU A 132 11.22 17.12 12.91
CA LEU A 132 11.59 16.78 14.28
C LEU A 132 13.12 16.87 14.45
N SER A 133 13.60 17.39 15.60
CA SER A 133 15.03 17.43 15.88
C SER A 133 15.63 16.02 15.99
N GLU A 134 16.94 15.90 15.75
CA GLU A 134 17.67 14.63 15.88
C GLU A 134 17.51 14.01 17.27
N ASP A 135 17.62 14.81 18.34
CA ASP A 135 17.47 14.31 19.70
C ASP A 135 16.07 13.73 19.94
N ARG A 136 15.03 14.37 19.39
CA ARG A 136 13.66 13.87 19.48
C ARG A 136 13.45 12.57 18.68
N LEU A 137 14.05 12.48 17.50
CA LEU A 137 14.04 11.25 16.70
C LEU A 137 14.79 10.12 17.41
N ARG A 138 15.94 10.39 18.00
CA ARG A 138 16.68 9.39 18.81
C ARG A 138 15.85 8.93 20.01
N ALA A 139 15.19 9.85 20.71
CA ALA A 139 14.32 9.53 21.85
C ALA A 139 13.13 8.63 21.46
N ILE A 140 12.66 8.71 20.21
CA ILE A 140 11.60 7.85 19.68
C ILE A 140 12.16 6.52 19.17
N PHE A 141 13.18 6.56 18.32
CA PHE A 141 13.58 5.37 17.56
C PHE A 141 14.53 4.44 18.30
N ILE A 142 15.35 4.94 19.24
CA ILE A 142 16.21 4.07 20.04
C ILE A 142 15.38 3.10 20.90
N PRO A 143 14.35 3.54 21.67
CA PRO A 143 13.49 2.61 22.41
C PRO A 143 12.69 1.67 21.50
N ILE A 144 12.21 2.14 20.35
CA ILE A 144 11.52 1.27 19.36
C ILE A 144 12.47 0.18 18.85
N LEU A 145 13.71 0.52 18.52
CA LEU A 145 14.73 -0.44 18.08
C LEU A 145 15.05 -1.47 19.19
N GLU A 146 15.13 -1.05 20.45
CA GLU A 146 15.33 -1.98 21.57
C GLU A 146 14.13 -2.93 21.75
N GLY A 147 12.91 -2.44 21.55
CA GLY A 147 11.72 -3.27 21.49
C GLY A 147 11.81 -4.28 20.35
N LEU A 148 12.14 -3.79 19.14
CA LEU A 148 12.27 -4.60 17.93
C LEU A 148 13.37 -5.67 18.06
N ARG A 149 14.50 -5.37 18.74
CA ARG A 149 15.54 -6.37 19.06
C ARG A 149 14.94 -7.55 19.80
N SER A 150 14.10 -7.31 20.80
CA SER A 150 13.47 -8.41 21.57
C SER A 150 12.49 -9.24 20.71
N VAL A 151 11.92 -8.66 19.65
CA VAL A 151 11.09 -9.37 18.65
C VAL A 151 11.97 -10.28 17.80
N HIS A 152 13.06 -9.74 17.28
CA HIS A 152 14.00 -10.48 16.44
C HIS A 152 14.72 -11.60 17.18
N ASP A 153 15.04 -11.40 18.47
CA ASP A 153 15.65 -12.44 19.32
C ASP A 153 14.76 -13.69 19.43
N LYS A 154 13.44 -13.51 19.38
CA LYS A 154 12.45 -14.58 19.35
C LYS A 154 12.12 -15.09 17.93
N LYS A 155 12.85 -14.62 16.91
CA LYS A 155 12.70 -15.00 15.50
C LYS A 155 11.39 -14.54 14.86
N TYR A 156 10.75 -13.51 15.42
CA TYR A 156 9.62 -12.84 14.80
C TYR A 156 10.07 -11.57 14.09
N LEU A 157 9.26 -11.11 13.14
CA LEU A 157 9.43 -9.85 12.43
C LEU A 157 8.15 -9.01 12.57
N HIS A 158 8.30 -7.69 12.56
CA HIS A 158 7.15 -6.77 12.64
C HIS A 158 6.47 -6.60 11.28
N ARG A 159 7.25 -6.36 10.23
CA ARG A 159 6.84 -6.34 8.80
C ARG A 159 5.95 -5.18 8.35
N ASP A 160 5.49 -4.29 9.23
CA ASP A 160 4.67 -3.11 8.88
C ASP A 160 5.05 -1.88 9.71
N ILE A 161 6.36 -1.62 9.86
CA ILE A 161 6.85 -0.41 10.57
C ILE A 161 6.64 0.80 9.67
N LYS A 162 5.85 1.75 10.18
CA LYS A 162 5.52 3.02 9.51
C LYS A 162 5.02 4.05 10.54
N PRO A 163 4.92 5.34 10.19
CA PRO A 163 4.54 6.37 11.16
C PRO A 163 3.18 6.15 11.85
N SER A 164 2.21 5.50 11.20
CA SER A 164 0.91 5.21 11.80
C SER A 164 0.96 4.11 12.86
N ASN A 165 1.98 3.23 12.79
CA ASN A 165 2.15 2.08 13.69
C ASN A 165 3.16 2.35 14.81
N ILE A 166 3.72 3.57 14.89
CA ILE A 166 4.49 4.05 16.03
C ILE A 166 3.60 5.05 16.80
N TYR A 167 3.28 4.71 18.03
CA TYR A 167 2.43 5.51 18.91
C TYR A 167 3.29 6.17 20.00
N ILE A 168 3.03 7.42 20.31
CA ILE A 168 3.79 8.19 21.28
C ILE A 168 2.83 8.58 22.39
N ARG A 169 3.06 8.04 23.59
CA ARG A 169 2.30 8.41 24.79
C ARG A 169 2.50 9.87 25.13
N TYR A 170 1.63 10.42 25.94
CA TYR A 170 1.77 11.81 26.42
C TYR A 170 3.03 12.02 27.29
N ASP A 171 3.56 10.98 27.92
CA ASP A 171 4.84 11.03 28.63
C ASP A 171 6.07 10.98 27.70
N GLY A 172 5.86 10.87 26.40
CA GLY A 172 6.89 10.77 25.37
C GLY A 172 7.37 9.36 25.07
N THR A 173 6.90 8.32 25.78
CA THR A 173 7.29 6.93 25.55
C THR A 173 6.74 6.43 24.21
N PRO A 174 7.59 5.96 23.28
CA PRO A 174 7.13 5.40 22.01
C PRO A 174 6.75 3.91 22.16
N ILE A 175 5.70 3.52 21.45
CA ILE A 175 5.19 2.14 21.40
C ILE A 175 5.02 1.71 19.96
N LEU A 176 5.45 0.51 19.65
CA LEU A 176 5.22 -0.15 18.38
C LEU A 176 3.89 -0.91 18.43
N LEU A 177 2.98 -0.57 17.51
CA LEU A 177 1.66 -1.16 17.35
C LEU A 177 1.65 -2.11 16.15
N ASP A 178 0.63 -2.94 16.04
CA ASP A 178 0.19 -3.66 14.83
C ASP A 178 1.31 -4.41 14.09
N PHE A 179 1.58 -5.64 14.50
CA PHE A 179 2.45 -6.56 13.77
C PHE A 179 1.75 -7.02 12.49
N GLY A 180 2.46 -6.98 11.38
CA GLY A 180 1.92 -7.34 10.07
C GLY A 180 1.84 -8.86 9.83
N ALA A 181 1.69 -9.70 10.86
CA ALA A 181 1.65 -11.16 10.71
C ALA A 181 0.47 -11.60 9.82
N ALA A 182 -0.71 -11.05 10.04
CA ALA A 182 -1.89 -11.32 9.22
C ALA A 182 -1.71 -10.95 7.75
N ARG A 183 -0.87 -9.96 7.44
CA ARG A 183 -0.64 -9.51 6.06
C ARG A 183 0.21 -10.46 5.23
N LEU A 184 1.13 -11.19 5.86
CA LEU A 184 2.05 -12.06 5.13
C LEU A 184 1.48 -13.43 4.84
N GLU A 185 0.64 -13.92 5.73
CA GLU A 185 0.01 -15.21 5.51
C GLU A 185 -1.05 -15.12 4.43
N PHE A 186 -1.75 -13.99 4.28
CA PHE A 186 -2.56 -13.71 3.09
C PHE A 186 -1.74 -13.71 1.78
N GLY A 187 -0.41 -13.55 1.85
CA GLY A 187 0.50 -13.54 0.69
C GLY A 187 1.27 -14.83 0.43
N SER A 188 1.34 -15.75 1.38
CA SER A 188 2.22 -16.93 1.29
C SER A 188 1.55 -18.22 0.83
N THR A 189 0.24 -18.31 0.81
CA THR A 189 -0.47 -19.44 0.24
C THR A 189 -0.75 -19.21 -1.24
N GLY A 190 0.01 -19.85 -2.09
CA GLY A 190 0.14 -19.72 -3.54
C GLY A 190 -1.11 -19.77 -4.42
N GLN A 191 -2.29 -19.46 -3.93
CA GLN A 191 -3.49 -19.42 -4.75
C GLN A 191 -4.28 -18.10 -4.69
N ASN A 192 -4.19 -17.28 -3.63
CA ASN A 192 -4.94 -16.01 -3.54
C ASN A 192 -4.29 -14.96 -2.59
N GLY A 193 -3.02 -15.10 -2.26
CA GLY A 193 -2.39 -14.28 -1.25
C GLY A 193 -2.10 -12.85 -1.70
N MET A 194 -2.83 -11.90 -1.16
CA MET A 194 -2.62 -10.49 -1.41
C MET A 194 -1.82 -9.86 -0.28
N CYS A 195 -0.55 -9.59 -0.53
CA CYS A 195 0.27 -8.82 0.38
C CYS A 195 -0.07 -7.34 0.24
N ILE A 196 -0.86 -6.77 1.17
CA ILE A 196 -1.08 -5.33 1.22
C ILE A 196 0.13 -4.68 1.86
N LEU A 197 1.07 -4.29 1.01
CA LEU A 197 2.28 -3.57 1.41
C LEU A 197 2.01 -2.07 1.51
N THR A 198 2.77 -1.41 2.36
CA THR A 198 2.76 0.05 2.43
C THR A 198 3.87 0.60 1.53
N PRO A 199 3.55 1.16 0.33
CA PRO A 199 4.56 1.66 -0.59
C PRO A 199 5.50 2.66 0.09
N GLY A 200 6.80 2.57 -0.23
CA GLY A 200 7.84 3.39 0.35
C GLY A 200 8.40 2.87 1.68
N TYR A 201 7.62 2.09 2.46
CA TYR A 201 8.08 1.51 3.73
C TYR A 201 8.44 0.03 3.62
N ALA A 202 7.82 -0.70 2.71
CA ALA A 202 8.10 -2.10 2.46
C ALA A 202 9.37 -2.26 1.60
N PRO A 203 10.35 -3.09 2.01
CA PRO A 203 11.51 -3.41 1.20
C PRO A 203 11.16 -4.40 0.08
N ILE A 204 12.06 -4.55 -0.90
CA ILE A 204 11.81 -5.33 -2.11
C ILE A 204 11.49 -6.80 -1.84
N GLU A 205 12.11 -7.41 -0.83
CA GLU A 205 11.87 -8.81 -0.48
C GLU A 205 10.46 -9.09 0.04
N GLN A 206 9.71 -8.06 0.44
CA GLN A 206 8.28 -8.20 0.78
C GLN A 206 7.36 -8.22 -0.44
N TYR A 207 7.84 -7.76 -1.61
CA TYR A 207 7.09 -7.79 -2.87
C TYR A 207 7.27 -9.11 -3.64
N VAL A 208 8.22 -9.95 -3.21
CA VAL A 208 8.54 -11.21 -3.89
C VAL A 208 7.98 -12.37 -3.07
N GLN A 209 7.24 -13.29 -3.71
CA GLN A 209 6.54 -14.39 -3.05
C GLN A 209 7.46 -15.27 -2.18
N ASP A 210 8.68 -15.56 -2.66
CA ASP A 210 9.69 -16.33 -1.91
C ASP A 210 10.83 -15.44 -1.37
N GLY A 211 10.54 -14.16 -1.18
CA GLY A 211 11.50 -13.20 -0.69
C GLY A 211 11.94 -13.50 0.74
N VAL A 212 13.21 -13.91 0.90
CA VAL A 212 13.76 -14.17 2.24
C VAL A 212 13.81 -12.89 3.05
N GLN A 213 12.92 -12.80 4.04
CA GLN A 213 12.83 -11.69 4.98
C GLN A 213 13.63 -11.97 6.25
N GLY A 214 14.07 -10.92 6.91
CA GLY A 214 14.83 -11.00 8.15
C GLY A 214 14.83 -9.67 8.88
N PRO A 215 15.62 -9.52 9.96
CA PRO A 215 15.73 -8.26 10.69
C PRO A 215 16.00 -7.05 9.79
N TRP A 216 16.77 -7.23 8.72
CA TRP A 216 17.05 -6.20 7.71
C TRP A 216 15.80 -5.65 7.01
N SER A 217 14.71 -6.43 6.95
CA SER A 217 13.44 -5.99 6.35
C SER A 217 12.75 -4.96 7.25
N ASP A 218 12.70 -5.22 8.55
CA ASP A 218 12.17 -4.27 9.53
C ASP A 218 13.07 -3.03 9.65
N LEU A 219 14.40 -3.20 9.56
CA LEU A 219 15.35 -2.10 9.62
C LEU A 219 15.24 -1.16 8.40
N TYR A 220 14.90 -1.70 7.22
CA TYR A 220 14.54 -0.86 6.07
C TYR A 220 13.32 0.00 6.38
N ALA A 221 12.26 -0.59 6.95
CA ALA A 221 11.04 0.12 7.30
C ALA A 221 11.27 1.20 8.40
N VAL A 222 12.19 0.94 9.36
CA VAL A 222 12.67 1.95 10.32
C VAL A 222 13.39 3.08 9.59
N GLY A 223 14.31 2.78 8.68
CA GLY A 223 14.99 3.77 7.85
C GLY A 223 14.01 4.61 7.03
N ALA A 224 13.00 3.97 6.43
CA ALA A 224 11.95 4.63 5.67
C ALA A 224 11.10 5.58 6.55
N THR A 225 10.81 5.16 7.77
CA THR A 225 10.07 5.99 8.73
C THR A 225 10.90 7.17 9.19
N LEU A 226 12.18 6.99 9.49
CA LEU A 226 13.12 8.08 9.81
C LEU A 226 13.26 9.05 8.63
N TYR A 227 13.45 8.54 7.42
CA TYR A 227 13.49 9.36 6.20
C TYR A 227 12.26 10.24 6.07
N ARG A 228 11.06 9.69 6.29
CA ARG A 228 9.81 10.47 6.31
C ARG A 228 9.82 11.56 7.36
N CYS A 229 10.35 11.29 8.55
CA CYS A 229 10.40 12.26 9.65
C CYS A 229 11.30 13.46 9.32
N ILE A 230 12.42 13.24 8.62
CA ILE A 230 13.41 14.30 8.34
C ILE A 230 13.13 15.06 7.04
N THR A 231 12.55 14.38 6.02
CA THR A 231 12.33 14.99 4.70
C THR A 231 10.89 15.49 4.50
N GLY A 232 9.95 15.04 5.33
CA GLY A 232 8.54 15.29 5.12
C GLY A 232 7.90 14.43 4.01
N HIS A 233 8.66 13.57 3.31
CA HIS A 233 8.21 12.72 2.22
C HIS A 233 8.51 11.25 2.49
N SER A 234 7.60 10.34 2.11
CA SER A 234 7.90 8.92 2.12
C SER A 234 8.98 8.60 1.08
N PRO A 235 9.87 7.62 1.34
CA PRO A 235 10.81 7.17 0.33
C PRO A 235 10.12 6.69 -0.94
N ILE A 236 10.85 6.70 -2.04
CA ILE A 236 10.41 6.07 -3.29
C ILE A 236 10.24 4.57 -3.04
N ASN A 237 9.23 3.98 -3.68
CA ASN A 237 8.94 2.55 -3.57
C ASN A 237 10.17 1.70 -3.93
N ALA A 238 10.40 0.62 -3.17
CA ALA A 238 11.53 -0.26 -3.37
C ALA A 238 11.56 -0.93 -4.76
N VAL A 239 10.39 -1.19 -5.35
CA VAL A 239 10.27 -1.73 -6.72
C VAL A 239 10.82 -0.74 -7.75
N ASP A 240 10.46 0.55 -7.62
CA ASP A 240 10.93 1.60 -8.55
C ASP A 240 12.43 1.79 -8.46
N ARG A 241 12.97 1.75 -7.23
CA ARG A 241 14.41 1.84 -6.97
C ARG A 241 15.18 0.66 -7.58
N LEU A 242 14.69 -0.57 -7.36
CA LEU A 242 15.29 -1.78 -7.95
C LEU A 242 15.27 -1.73 -9.47
N THR A 243 14.14 -1.31 -10.06
CA THR A 243 13.99 -1.19 -11.51
C THR A 243 15.01 -0.22 -12.11
N ALA A 244 15.20 0.94 -11.50
CA ALA A 244 16.19 1.90 -11.95
C ALA A 244 17.62 1.31 -11.91
N LEU A 245 17.97 0.62 -10.81
CA LEU A 245 19.28 -0.01 -10.66
C LEU A 245 19.51 -1.14 -11.69
N GLN A 246 18.48 -1.93 -12.00
CA GLN A 246 18.56 -2.97 -13.04
C GLN A 246 18.78 -2.38 -14.45
N GLN A 247 18.24 -1.18 -14.70
CA GLN A 247 18.45 -0.41 -15.93
C GLN A 247 19.81 0.32 -15.97
N LYS A 248 20.63 0.13 -14.92
CA LYS A 248 21.89 0.85 -14.72
C LYS A 248 21.71 2.37 -14.55
N ASP A 249 20.50 2.80 -14.22
CA ASP A 249 20.22 4.16 -13.83
C ASP A 249 20.59 4.37 -12.33
N PRO A 250 20.94 5.59 -11.92
CA PRO A 250 21.14 5.91 -10.52
C PRO A 250 19.87 5.60 -9.68
N ASP A 251 20.05 5.21 -8.41
CA ASP A 251 18.94 5.08 -7.47
C ASP A 251 18.13 6.39 -7.44
N PRO A 252 16.82 6.36 -7.71
CA PRO A 252 16.00 7.57 -7.73
C PRO A 252 15.76 8.16 -6.33
N LEU A 253 16.03 7.41 -5.26
CA LEU A 253 15.94 7.92 -3.90
C LEU A 253 17.08 8.91 -3.65
N ILE A 254 16.71 10.16 -3.33
CA ILE A 254 17.71 11.14 -2.89
C ILE A 254 18.13 10.77 -1.47
N PRO A 255 19.43 10.58 -1.18
CA PRO A 255 19.90 10.22 0.15
C PRO A 255 19.44 11.21 1.23
N ALA A 256 19.18 10.71 2.43
CA ALA A 256 18.86 11.52 3.59
C ALA A 256 19.96 12.57 3.87
N ALA A 257 21.21 12.19 3.70
CA ALA A 257 22.37 13.07 3.84
C ALA A 257 22.36 14.29 2.90
N VAL A 258 21.66 14.18 1.76
CA VAL A 258 21.51 15.27 0.79
C VAL A 258 20.26 16.11 1.09
N MET A 259 19.16 15.47 1.51
CA MET A 259 17.86 16.14 1.71
C MET A 259 17.78 16.97 3.00
N ALA A 260 18.53 16.62 4.03
CA ALA A 260 18.30 17.11 5.40
C ALA A 260 18.94 18.47 5.77
N ASN A 261 19.48 19.22 4.82
CA ASN A 261 19.90 20.63 4.95
C ASN A 261 20.70 20.99 6.24
N GLY A 262 21.58 20.10 6.72
CA GLY A 262 22.49 20.41 7.81
C GLY A 262 21.89 20.39 9.23
N ASN A 263 20.64 20.04 9.40
CA ASN A 263 19.96 20.01 10.71
C ASN A 263 20.22 18.73 11.53
N TYR A 264 20.95 17.76 10.96
CA TYR A 264 21.22 16.45 11.56
C TYR A 264 22.69 16.09 11.40
N SER A 265 23.20 15.29 12.33
CA SER A 265 24.58 14.79 12.26
C SER A 265 24.75 13.86 11.06
N GLN A 266 25.95 13.88 10.47
CA GLN A 266 26.28 13.07 9.30
C GLN A 266 26.14 11.58 9.58
N ASP A 267 26.54 11.13 10.79
CA ASP A 267 26.42 9.72 11.17
C ASP A 267 24.94 9.26 11.26
N PHE A 268 24.07 10.14 11.78
CA PHE A 268 22.63 9.88 11.84
C PHE A 268 22.03 9.73 10.44
N LEU A 269 22.37 10.62 9.53
CA LEU A 269 21.89 10.59 8.14
C LEU A 269 22.42 9.37 7.39
N GLN A 270 23.72 9.04 7.56
CA GLN A 270 24.32 7.84 6.96
C GLN A 270 23.70 6.55 7.51
N ALA A 271 23.30 6.51 8.78
CA ALA A 271 22.59 5.35 9.35
C ALA A 271 21.23 5.14 8.67
N ILE A 272 20.51 6.23 8.36
CA ILE A 272 19.24 6.17 7.62
C ILE A 272 19.47 5.67 6.19
N ASP A 273 20.45 6.25 5.48
CA ASP A 273 20.76 5.84 4.10
C ASP A 273 21.25 4.40 4.05
N TRP A 274 22.01 3.93 5.04
CA TRP A 274 22.42 2.52 5.17
C TRP A 274 21.23 1.58 5.36
N ALA A 275 20.29 1.93 6.22
CA ALA A 275 19.06 1.13 6.42
C ALA A 275 18.20 1.08 5.15
N LEU A 276 18.23 2.13 4.32
CA LEU A 276 17.49 2.24 3.08
C LEU A 276 18.19 1.63 1.85
N ALA A 277 19.33 0.96 1.99
CA ALA A 277 19.97 0.26 0.87
C ALA A 277 18.98 -0.70 0.20
N VAL A 278 18.92 -0.72 -1.15
CA VAL A 278 17.98 -1.55 -1.90
C VAL A 278 18.28 -3.04 -1.71
N SER A 279 19.57 -3.41 -1.80
CA SER A 279 20.02 -4.78 -1.54
C SER A 279 20.04 -5.05 -0.04
N LYS A 280 19.38 -6.13 0.38
CA LYS A 280 19.31 -6.54 1.78
C LYS A 280 20.66 -6.83 2.41
N GLU A 281 21.62 -7.34 1.62
CA GLU A 281 22.98 -7.65 2.03
C GLU A 281 23.76 -6.38 2.44
N ASN A 282 23.40 -5.23 1.87
CA ASN A 282 24.04 -3.95 2.12
C ASN A 282 23.39 -3.15 3.26
N ARG A 283 22.36 -3.71 3.93
CA ARG A 283 21.68 -3.09 5.08
C ARG A 283 22.29 -3.55 6.40
N PRO A 284 21.99 -2.86 7.52
CA PRO A 284 22.25 -3.42 8.84
C PRO A 284 21.50 -4.74 8.97
N GLN A 285 22.22 -5.79 9.38
CA GLN A 285 21.68 -7.16 9.51
C GLN A 285 21.02 -7.39 10.86
N THR A 286 21.34 -6.58 11.87
CA THR A 286 20.80 -6.65 13.22
C THR A 286 20.46 -5.26 13.74
N VAL A 287 19.54 -5.20 14.69
CA VAL A 287 19.21 -3.98 15.41
C VAL A 287 20.45 -3.38 16.09
N GLY A 288 21.34 -4.23 16.64
CA GLY A 288 22.58 -3.79 17.29
C GLY A 288 23.46 -2.94 16.37
N GLN A 289 23.65 -3.40 15.13
CA GLN A 289 24.45 -2.68 14.12
C GLN A 289 23.88 -1.28 13.81
N LEU A 290 22.54 -1.16 13.71
CA LEU A 290 21.92 0.15 13.49
C LEU A 290 22.00 1.06 14.71
N LEU A 291 21.79 0.50 15.92
CA LEU A 291 21.90 1.25 17.18
C LEU A 291 23.31 1.79 17.41
N GLU A 292 24.35 1.03 17.12
CA GLU A 292 25.75 1.49 17.23
C GLU A 292 25.97 2.76 16.41
N ARG A 293 25.47 2.81 15.17
CA ARG A 293 25.55 4.02 14.33
C ARG A 293 24.69 5.17 14.86
N LEU A 294 23.49 4.87 15.37
CA LEU A 294 22.61 5.88 15.95
C LEU A 294 23.09 6.42 17.30
N HIS A 295 23.91 5.69 18.08
CA HIS A 295 24.44 6.15 19.36
C HIS A 295 25.70 7.03 19.26
N VAL A 296 26.38 7.05 18.11
CA VAL A 296 27.61 7.86 17.94
C VAL A 296 27.25 9.36 17.99
N LYS A 297 27.56 10.02 19.09
CA LYS A 297 27.55 11.47 19.17
C LYS A 297 28.94 11.96 18.74
N VAL A 298 29.05 12.50 17.55
CA VAL A 298 30.28 13.18 17.13
C VAL A 298 30.32 14.53 17.83
N ASN A 299 31.39 14.79 18.57
CA ASN A 299 31.74 16.15 19.04
C ASN A 299 31.84 17.06 17.81
N ALA A 300 31.08 18.15 17.79
CA ALA A 300 30.87 19.05 16.64
C ALA A 300 32.12 19.73 16.08
N GLU A 301 33.31 19.48 16.64
CA GLU A 301 34.57 20.11 16.24
C GLU A 301 35.36 19.38 15.14
N ALA A 302 34.98 18.12 14.80
CA ALA A 302 35.68 17.34 13.77
C ALA A 302 35.01 17.39 12.36
N ALA A 303 33.84 18.01 12.22
CA ALA A 303 33.06 17.99 10.98
C ALA A 303 33.47 19.02 9.91
N ALA A 304 34.49 19.85 10.17
CA ALA A 304 34.89 20.90 9.23
C ALA A 304 35.86 20.46 8.11
N ALA A 305 36.22 19.19 8.00
CA ALA A 305 37.27 18.72 7.10
C ALA A 305 36.84 17.69 6.04
N SER A 306 35.57 17.49 5.73
CA SER A 306 35.20 16.60 4.63
C SER A 306 34.77 17.36 3.39
N LYS A 307 35.50 17.08 2.33
CA LYS A 307 35.46 17.65 1.00
C LYS A 307 34.03 17.78 0.45
N THR A 308 33.70 18.98 0.02
CA THR A 308 32.57 19.35 -0.81
C THR A 308 32.50 18.49 -2.08
N PHE A 309 31.59 17.54 -2.11
CA PHE A 309 31.07 16.99 -3.36
C PHE A 309 30.08 18.02 -3.91
N SER A 310 30.41 18.64 -5.02
CA SER A 310 29.50 19.53 -5.74
C SER A 310 28.40 18.71 -6.41
N TYR A 311 27.25 18.58 -5.75
CA TYR A 311 26.03 18.07 -6.35
C TYR A 311 25.38 19.18 -7.17
N GLN A 312 25.24 18.97 -8.46
CA GLN A 312 24.31 19.76 -9.28
C GLN A 312 22.91 19.20 -9.08
N PRO A 313 21.94 20.00 -8.61
CA PRO A 313 20.58 19.52 -8.42
C PRO A 313 19.98 19.16 -9.79
N ARG A 314 19.82 17.84 -10.05
CA ARG A 314 18.97 17.39 -11.13
C ARG A 314 17.52 17.76 -10.77
N ARG A 315 16.76 18.25 -11.75
CA ARG A 315 15.33 18.58 -11.61
C ARG A 315 14.60 17.40 -10.95
N ALA A 316 13.78 17.68 -9.95
CA ALA A 316 12.98 16.68 -9.26
C ALA A 316 12.11 15.91 -10.26
N VAL A 317 12.21 14.57 -10.27
CA VAL A 317 11.38 13.71 -11.12
C VAL A 317 9.97 13.70 -10.56
N ARG A 318 8.98 14.08 -11.38
CA ARG A 318 7.55 13.96 -11.05
C ARG A 318 7.06 12.58 -11.43
N ASN A 319 6.41 11.93 -10.48
CA ASN A 319 5.81 10.61 -10.68
C ASN A 319 4.29 10.74 -10.77
N HIS A 320 3.73 10.20 -11.83
CA HIS A 320 2.29 10.16 -12.10
C HIS A 320 1.81 8.71 -12.02
N LYS A 321 0.57 8.50 -11.63
CA LYS A 321 -0.04 7.17 -11.55
C LYS A 321 -1.25 7.12 -12.48
N ILE A 322 -1.28 6.13 -13.38
CA ILE A 322 -2.41 5.86 -14.28
C ILE A 322 -2.88 4.41 -14.07
N ILE A 323 -4.19 4.25 -14.02
CA ILE A 323 -4.84 2.94 -13.84
C ILE A 323 -5.40 2.46 -15.18
N PHE A 324 -5.12 1.20 -15.52
CA PHE A 324 -5.80 0.46 -16.58
C PHE A 324 -6.88 -0.44 -15.95
N ALA A 325 -8.15 -0.11 -16.17
CA ALA A 325 -9.30 -0.87 -15.70
C ALA A 325 -10.03 -1.55 -16.86
N GLY A 326 -10.85 -2.56 -16.57
CA GLY A 326 -11.65 -3.27 -17.59
C GLY A 326 -11.72 -4.77 -17.34
N PRO A 327 -12.61 -5.50 -18.05
CA PRO A 327 -12.84 -6.91 -17.84
C PRO A 327 -11.61 -7.79 -18.15
N VAL A 328 -11.68 -9.05 -17.72
CA VAL A 328 -10.69 -10.07 -18.10
C VAL A 328 -10.67 -10.22 -19.62
N GLY A 329 -9.49 -10.25 -20.20
CA GLY A 329 -9.29 -10.37 -21.65
C GLY A 329 -9.29 -9.04 -22.40
N ALA A 330 -9.63 -7.90 -21.80
CA ALA A 330 -9.67 -6.60 -22.47
C ALA A 330 -8.31 -6.07 -22.96
N GLY A 331 -7.20 -6.72 -22.59
CA GLY A 331 -5.86 -6.37 -23.05
C GLY A 331 -5.07 -5.47 -22.08
N LYS A 332 -5.49 -5.33 -20.81
CA LYS A 332 -4.81 -4.48 -19.81
C LYS A 332 -3.34 -4.83 -19.61
N THR A 333 -3.05 -6.13 -19.34
CA THR A 333 -1.67 -6.63 -19.19
C THR A 333 -0.82 -6.33 -20.41
N THR A 334 -1.40 -6.56 -21.60
CA THR A 334 -0.73 -6.29 -22.88
C THR A 334 -0.45 -4.79 -23.04
N ALA A 335 -1.44 -3.94 -22.74
CA ALA A 335 -1.31 -2.49 -22.82
C ALA A 335 -0.21 -1.96 -21.87
N VAL A 336 -0.21 -2.41 -20.62
CA VAL A 336 0.84 -2.06 -19.65
C VAL A 336 2.21 -2.53 -20.13
N SER A 337 2.30 -3.76 -20.70
CA SER A 337 3.56 -4.33 -21.19
C SER A 337 4.13 -3.58 -22.39
N VAL A 338 3.27 -3.12 -23.30
CA VAL A 338 3.69 -2.41 -24.51
C VAL A 338 4.12 -0.97 -24.21
N LEU A 339 3.50 -0.33 -23.23
CA LEU A 339 3.83 1.02 -22.78
C LEU A 339 5.03 1.09 -21.86
N SER A 340 5.31 0.01 -21.14
CA SER A 340 6.35 0.01 -20.13
C SER A 340 7.75 0.04 -20.77
N ASP A 341 8.58 0.97 -20.34
CA ASP A 341 10.00 1.04 -20.69
C ASP A 341 10.86 0.09 -19.82
N ALA A 342 10.23 -0.55 -18.82
CA ALA A 342 10.84 -1.54 -17.93
C ALA A 342 10.12 -2.89 -18.05
N PRO A 343 10.78 -4.02 -17.72
CA PRO A 343 10.09 -5.31 -17.64
C PRO A 343 8.85 -5.21 -16.76
N VAL A 344 7.68 -5.61 -17.29
CA VAL A 344 6.44 -5.59 -16.53
C VAL A 344 6.49 -6.67 -15.46
N VAL A 345 6.17 -6.28 -14.24
CA VAL A 345 5.95 -7.23 -13.13
C VAL A 345 4.51 -7.70 -13.25
N THR A 346 4.34 -8.91 -13.81
CA THR A 346 3.06 -9.63 -13.79
C THR A 346 3.14 -10.69 -12.71
N THR A 347 2.10 -10.76 -11.90
CA THR A 347 1.97 -11.84 -10.90
C THR A 347 1.37 -13.12 -11.49
N ASP A 348 1.49 -13.32 -12.81
CA ASP A 348 1.04 -14.53 -13.50
C ASP A 348 1.96 -15.71 -13.19
N GLN A 349 1.48 -16.73 -12.47
CA GLN A 349 2.11 -18.04 -12.45
C GLN A 349 1.39 -19.02 -13.37
N GLN A 350 2.15 -19.64 -14.27
CA GLN A 350 1.70 -20.79 -15.04
C GLN A 350 1.42 -21.97 -14.10
N ALA A 351 0.25 -22.59 -14.25
CA ALA A 351 -0.11 -23.81 -13.55
C ALA A 351 0.93 -24.91 -13.85
N THR A 352 1.57 -25.43 -12.81
CA THR A 352 2.41 -26.61 -12.87
C THR A 352 1.58 -27.85 -13.22
N ASP A 353 2.20 -28.82 -13.91
CA ASP A 353 1.61 -29.99 -14.60
C ASP A 353 0.67 -30.91 -13.80
N MET A 354 0.43 -30.68 -12.51
CA MET A 354 -0.40 -31.55 -11.67
C MET A 354 -1.90 -31.20 -11.60
N THR A 355 -2.33 -30.06 -12.18
CA THR A 355 -3.74 -29.62 -12.09
C THR A 355 -4.45 -29.45 -13.42
N ARG A 356 -3.96 -30.10 -14.48
CA ARG A 356 -4.58 -30.05 -15.83
C ARG A 356 -6.01 -30.63 -15.92
N SER A 357 -6.51 -31.28 -14.89
CA SER A 357 -7.85 -31.92 -14.93
C SER A 357 -8.97 -31.17 -14.20
N ILE A 358 -8.68 -30.08 -13.49
CA ILE A 358 -9.71 -29.31 -12.76
C ILE A 358 -9.50 -27.80 -13.01
N LYS A 359 -10.13 -27.31 -14.09
CA LYS A 359 -10.62 -25.96 -14.32
C LYS A 359 -9.76 -24.72 -14.03
N THR A 360 -9.53 -24.01 -15.16
CA THR A 360 -9.48 -22.53 -15.27
C THR A 360 -8.73 -21.80 -14.16
N VAL A 361 -7.47 -21.54 -14.46
CA VAL A 361 -6.60 -20.60 -13.76
C VAL A 361 -7.30 -19.25 -13.64
N THR A 362 -7.58 -18.84 -12.44
CA THR A 362 -8.04 -17.49 -12.13
C THR A 362 -6.87 -16.72 -11.59
N THR A 363 -6.26 -15.92 -12.43
CA THR A 363 -5.11 -15.08 -12.07
C THR A 363 -5.56 -13.85 -11.30
N VAL A 364 -5.06 -13.68 -10.10
CA VAL A 364 -5.06 -12.39 -9.39
C VAL A 364 -3.78 -11.68 -9.78
N ALA A 365 -3.77 -11.11 -10.97
CA ALA A 365 -2.60 -10.39 -11.45
C ALA A 365 -2.89 -8.91 -11.46
N MET A 366 -2.13 -8.17 -10.68
CA MET A 366 -1.93 -6.74 -10.89
C MET A 366 -0.71 -6.59 -11.79
N ASP A 367 -0.90 -5.94 -12.93
CA ASP A 367 0.20 -5.60 -13.82
C ASP A 367 0.77 -4.25 -13.39
N TYR A 368 2.09 -4.17 -13.29
CA TYR A 368 2.78 -2.92 -13.03
C TYR A 368 3.81 -2.65 -14.12
N GLY A 369 3.77 -1.45 -14.68
CA GLY A 369 4.72 -0.96 -15.67
C GLY A 369 5.15 0.47 -15.36
N LEU A 370 6.30 0.87 -15.89
CA LEU A 370 6.87 2.20 -15.77
C LEU A 370 7.13 2.78 -17.15
N MET A 371 6.60 3.96 -17.43
CA MET A 371 6.81 4.69 -18.67
C MET A 371 7.45 6.05 -18.38
N LYS A 372 8.48 6.42 -19.14
CA LYS A 372 9.14 7.73 -19.05
C LYS A 372 8.47 8.69 -20.05
N LEU A 373 7.91 9.79 -19.56
CA LEU A 373 7.39 10.85 -20.44
C LEU A 373 8.50 11.75 -20.94
N ASN A 374 9.45 12.07 -20.03
CA ASN A 374 10.65 12.87 -20.31
C ASN A 374 11.68 12.65 -19.18
N ASP A 375 12.77 13.42 -19.19
CA ASP A 375 13.85 13.31 -18.18
C ASP A 375 13.40 13.62 -16.75
N THR A 376 12.26 14.29 -16.58
CA THR A 376 11.75 14.78 -15.29
C THR A 376 10.37 14.24 -14.93
N GLU A 377 9.73 13.45 -15.79
CA GLU A 377 8.39 12.93 -15.54
C GLU A 377 8.25 11.45 -15.91
N ARG A 378 7.66 10.68 -15.02
CA ARG A 378 7.42 9.24 -15.15
C ARG A 378 5.96 8.92 -14.86
N VAL A 379 5.44 7.91 -15.55
CA VAL A 379 4.09 7.37 -15.33
C VAL A 379 4.19 5.94 -14.86
N HIS A 380 3.64 5.69 -13.69
CA HIS A 380 3.42 4.36 -13.13
C HIS A 380 2.10 3.83 -13.65
N LEU A 381 2.16 2.74 -14.40
CA LEU A 381 1.01 2.09 -15.03
C LEU A 381 0.57 0.90 -14.17
N TYR A 382 -0.70 0.88 -13.79
CA TYR A 382 -1.26 -0.19 -12.97
C TYR A 382 -2.43 -0.84 -13.71
N GLY A 383 -2.32 -2.13 -14.06
CA GLY A 383 -3.43 -2.91 -14.59
C GLY A 383 -4.24 -3.49 -13.44
N THR A 384 -5.55 -3.21 -13.41
CA THR A 384 -6.43 -3.81 -12.39
C THR A 384 -6.75 -5.26 -12.72
N PRO A 385 -6.93 -6.13 -11.70
CA PRO A 385 -7.56 -7.43 -11.92
C PRO A 385 -8.92 -7.24 -12.60
N GLY A 386 -9.17 -8.02 -13.67
CA GLY A 386 -10.41 -7.87 -14.45
C GLY A 386 -11.61 -8.62 -13.87
N GLN A 387 -11.48 -9.23 -12.70
CA GLN A 387 -12.57 -9.96 -12.04
C GLN A 387 -13.19 -9.09 -10.96
N GLU A 388 -14.52 -9.01 -10.93
CA GLU A 388 -15.31 -8.19 -10.03
C GLU A 388 -15.05 -8.49 -8.54
N ARG A 389 -14.66 -9.72 -8.20
CA ARG A 389 -14.31 -10.12 -6.83
C ARG A 389 -13.07 -9.45 -6.24
N PHE A 390 -12.36 -8.63 -7.03
CA PHE A 390 -11.16 -7.87 -6.60
C PHE A 390 -11.38 -6.36 -6.59
N ASP A 391 -12.63 -5.91 -6.48
CA ASP A 391 -13.04 -4.51 -6.42
C ASP A 391 -12.35 -3.72 -5.29
N PHE A 392 -12.11 -4.35 -4.14
CA PHE A 392 -11.40 -3.75 -3.02
C PHE A 392 -9.96 -3.30 -3.36
N MET A 393 -9.29 -3.95 -4.34
CA MET A 393 -7.99 -3.49 -4.85
C MET A 393 -8.12 -2.18 -5.60
N TRP A 394 -9.25 -1.99 -6.27
CA TRP A 394 -9.48 -0.80 -7.06
C TRP A 394 -9.50 0.44 -6.17
N ASP A 395 -10.06 0.36 -4.95
CA ASP A 395 -10.05 1.48 -4.00
C ASP A 395 -8.65 1.88 -3.52
N ILE A 396 -7.74 0.91 -3.43
CA ILE A 396 -6.33 1.19 -3.13
C ILE A 396 -5.64 1.80 -4.35
N LEU A 397 -5.92 1.26 -5.54
CA LEU A 397 -5.34 1.76 -6.78
C LEU A 397 -5.87 3.14 -7.14
N LYS A 398 -7.15 3.45 -6.87
CA LYS A 398 -7.76 4.77 -7.11
C LYS A 398 -7.03 5.89 -6.35
N LYS A 399 -6.45 5.63 -5.18
CA LYS A 399 -5.76 6.66 -4.37
C LYS A 399 -4.51 7.20 -5.06
N GLY A 400 -4.52 8.52 -5.29
CA GLY A 400 -3.40 9.22 -5.92
C GLY A 400 -3.24 8.96 -7.42
N ALA A 401 -4.21 8.32 -8.07
CA ALA A 401 -4.22 8.17 -9.52
C ALA A 401 -4.50 9.51 -10.20
N LEU A 402 -3.74 9.80 -11.24
CA LEU A 402 -3.89 10.98 -12.09
C LEU A 402 -5.09 10.83 -13.02
N GLY A 403 -5.41 9.58 -13.42
CA GLY A 403 -6.54 9.24 -14.27
C GLY A 403 -6.68 7.74 -14.48
N VAL A 404 -7.73 7.36 -15.22
CA VAL A 404 -8.03 5.96 -15.52
C VAL A 404 -8.22 5.76 -17.03
N VAL A 405 -7.64 4.67 -17.55
CA VAL A 405 -7.88 4.14 -18.89
C VAL A 405 -8.79 2.93 -18.74
N ILE A 406 -10.00 2.98 -19.29
CA ILE A 406 -10.93 1.83 -19.29
C ILE A 406 -10.76 1.10 -20.62
N MET A 407 -10.26 -0.15 -20.55
CA MET A 407 -10.11 -1.05 -21.68
C MET A 407 -11.34 -1.95 -21.79
N ILE A 408 -11.98 -1.98 -22.96
CA ILE A 408 -13.16 -2.81 -23.24
C ILE A 408 -12.82 -3.84 -24.32
N ASP A 409 -13.26 -5.06 -24.11
CA ASP A 409 -13.23 -6.14 -25.11
C ASP A 409 -14.57 -6.15 -25.88
N ASN A 410 -14.55 -5.65 -27.10
CA ASN A 410 -15.74 -5.52 -27.95
C ASN A 410 -16.28 -6.88 -28.48
N SER A 411 -15.53 -7.98 -28.30
CA SER A 411 -15.95 -9.32 -28.68
C SER A 411 -16.84 -10.01 -27.64
N ARG A 412 -16.97 -9.43 -26.45
CA ARG A 412 -17.77 -9.99 -25.36
C ARG A 412 -19.27 -9.85 -25.61
N LYS A 413 -20.09 -10.62 -24.85
CA LYS A 413 -21.55 -10.63 -25.01
C LYS A 413 -22.23 -9.30 -24.71
N SER A 414 -21.65 -8.48 -23.81
CA SER A 414 -22.23 -7.20 -23.37
C SER A 414 -21.16 -6.15 -23.12
N PRO A 415 -20.44 -5.71 -24.16
CA PRO A 415 -19.32 -4.76 -23.97
C PRO A 415 -19.80 -3.39 -23.46
N LEU A 416 -21.00 -2.93 -23.80
CA LEU A 416 -21.60 -1.71 -23.27
C LEU A 416 -21.98 -1.87 -21.77
N GLY A 417 -22.41 -3.04 -21.36
CA GLY A 417 -22.66 -3.37 -19.95
C GLY A 417 -21.36 -3.38 -19.13
N ASP A 418 -20.30 -3.96 -19.70
CA ASP A 418 -18.96 -3.90 -19.07
C ASP A 418 -18.51 -2.44 -18.91
N LEU A 419 -18.70 -1.60 -19.92
CA LEU A 419 -18.38 -0.18 -19.85
C LEU A 419 -19.16 0.53 -18.72
N GLU A 420 -20.47 0.30 -18.65
CA GLU A 420 -21.33 0.87 -17.61
C GLU A 420 -20.84 0.49 -16.21
N PHE A 421 -20.51 -0.76 -16.01
CA PHE A 421 -19.99 -1.29 -14.76
C PHE A 421 -18.71 -0.55 -14.33
N TYR A 422 -17.69 -0.50 -15.20
CA TYR A 422 -16.42 0.16 -14.87
C TYR A 422 -16.56 1.67 -14.72
N LEU A 423 -17.42 2.34 -15.46
CA LEU A 423 -17.68 3.77 -15.26
C LEU A 423 -18.34 4.07 -13.92
N LYS A 424 -19.25 3.19 -13.45
CA LYS A 424 -19.87 3.32 -12.12
C LYS A 424 -18.87 3.03 -11.00
N GLU A 425 -18.10 1.95 -11.16
CA GLU A 425 -17.14 1.50 -10.16
C GLU A 425 -16.01 2.49 -9.93
N PHE A 426 -15.54 3.13 -11.00
CA PHE A 426 -14.52 4.18 -10.92
C PHE A 426 -15.12 5.60 -10.84
N GLY A 427 -16.43 5.73 -10.60
CA GLY A 427 -17.16 6.99 -10.61
C GLY A 427 -16.56 8.05 -9.68
N ASP A 428 -16.20 7.70 -8.45
CA ASP A 428 -15.58 8.63 -7.48
C ASP A 428 -14.22 9.15 -7.97
N LEU A 429 -13.42 8.29 -8.60
CA LEU A 429 -12.14 8.68 -9.19
C LEU A 429 -12.38 9.59 -10.41
N ILE A 430 -13.30 9.20 -11.30
CA ILE A 430 -13.64 9.94 -12.53
C ILE A 430 -14.21 11.32 -12.20
N ALA A 431 -14.94 11.46 -11.08
CA ALA A 431 -15.46 12.75 -10.63
C ALA A 431 -14.35 13.74 -10.24
N THR A 432 -13.18 13.27 -9.86
CA THR A 432 -12.05 14.10 -9.39
C THR A 432 -10.84 14.09 -10.33
N THR A 433 -10.85 13.19 -11.33
CA THR A 433 -9.75 13.02 -12.30
C THR A 433 -10.31 12.95 -13.75
N LYS A 434 -9.58 12.30 -14.65
CA LYS A 434 -9.99 12.11 -16.05
C LYS A 434 -10.04 10.64 -16.43
N VAL A 435 -10.86 10.34 -17.44
CA VAL A 435 -11.01 9.00 -17.98
C VAL A 435 -10.90 9.03 -19.50
N VAL A 436 -10.23 8.02 -20.07
CA VAL A 436 -10.26 7.70 -21.50
C VAL A 436 -10.67 6.24 -21.68
N ILE A 437 -11.28 5.92 -22.81
CA ILE A 437 -11.79 4.58 -23.11
C ILE A 437 -11.08 4.04 -24.34
N GLY A 438 -10.49 2.86 -24.22
CA GLY A 438 -9.92 2.10 -25.32
C GLY A 438 -10.79 0.88 -25.61
N VAL A 439 -11.33 0.77 -26.80
CA VAL A 439 -12.15 -0.36 -27.26
C VAL A 439 -11.30 -1.26 -28.14
N ASN A 440 -11.00 -2.45 -27.64
CA ASN A 440 -10.21 -3.46 -28.33
C ASN A 440 -11.13 -4.44 -29.08
N PHE A 441 -10.61 -5.13 -30.08
CA PHE A 441 -11.34 -6.13 -30.88
C PHE A 441 -12.56 -5.58 -31.65
N MET A 442 -12.46 -4.36 -32.21
CA MET A 442 -13.56 -3.70 -32.95
C MET A 442 -14.06 -4.47 -34.19
N HIS A 443 -13.22 -5.34 -34.77
CA HIS A 443 -13.58 -6.08 -35.99
C HIS A 443 -14.48 -7.33 -35.73
N SER A 444 -14.99 -7.49 -34.51
CA SER A 444 -15.86 -8.61 -34.18
C SER A 444 -17.24 -8.45 -34.85
N ALA A 445 -17.70 -9.46 -35.58
CA ALA A 445 -18.97 -9.40 -36.30
C ALA A 445 -20.18 -9.22 -35.35
N GLY A 446 -21.00 -8.19 -35.62
CA GLY A 446 -22.18 -7.89 -34.81
C GLY A 446 -21.92 -7.17 -33.48
N ALA A 447 -20.68 -6.75 -33.23
CA ALA A 447 -20.32 -5.98 -32.05
C ALA A 447 -20.70 -4.49 -32.19
N PRO A 448 -20.86 -3.75 -31.09
CA PRO A 448 -21.12 -2.30 -31.11
C PRO A 448 -20.06 -1.53 -31.86
N THR A 449 -20.50 -0.48 -32.56
CA THR A 449 -19.61 0.50 -33.23
C THR A 449 -19.15 1.58 -32.22
N LEU A 450 -18.13 2.38 -32.58
CA LEU A 450 -17.74 3.54 -31.77
C LEU A 450 -18.91 4.52 -31.56
N GLU A 451 -19.77 4.68 -32.58
CA GLU A 451 -20.95 5.53 -32.47
C GLU A 451 -21.96 5.01 -31.41
N ASP A 452 -22.09 3.68 -31.27
CA ASP A 452 -22.95 3.08 -30.23
C ASP A 452 -22.38 3.35 -28.84
N TYR A 453 -21.04 3.33 -28.65
CA TYR A 453 -20.38 3.72 -27.42
C TYR A 453 -20.60 5.20 -27.09
N TYR A 454 -20.48 6.09 -28.07
CA TYR A 454 -20.76 7.52 -27.88
C TYR A 454 -22.22 7.77 -27.49
N ARG A 455 -23.18 7.14 -28.18
CA ARG A 455 -24.60 7.25 -27.82
C ARG A 455 -24.87 6.72 -26.42
N PHE A 456 -24.24 5.61 -26.05
CA PHE A 456 -24.42 4.99 -24.74
C PHE A 456 -23.94 5.91 -23.58
N ILE A 457 -22.80 6.56 -23.74
CA ILE A 457 -22.24 7.45 -22.70
C ILE A 457 -23.05 8.75 -22.59
N HIS A 458 -23.62 9.24 -23.70
CA HIS A 458 -24.41 10.47 -23.72
C HIS A 458 -25.88 10.26 -23.35
N ASP A 459 -26.31 9.05 -23.01
CA ASP A 459 -27.64 8.78 -22.46
C ASP A 459 -27.69 9.30 -21.00
N GLU A 460 -28.20 10.54 -20.84
CA GLU A 460 -28.28 11.27 -19.55
C GLU A 460 -29.01 10.52 -18.43
N LYS A 461 -29.75 9.45 -18.75
CA LYS A 461 -30.51 8.68 -17.76
C LYS A 461 -29.65 7.59 -17.09
N ARG A 462 -28.48 7.26 -17.66
CA ARG A 462 -27.70 6.09 -17.25
C ARG A 462 -26.41 6.44 -16.50
N LEU A 463 -25.73 7.50 -16.91
CA LEU A 463 -24.40 7.80 -16.41
C LEU A 463 -24.28 9.25 -15.94
N PRO A 464 -23.37 9.57 -14.98
CA PRO A 464 -23.06 10.95 -14.64
C PRO A 464 -22.54 11.67 -15.89
N ARG A 465 -22.73 13.01 -15.96
CA ARG A 465 -22.26 13.84 -17.08
C ARG A 465 -20.73 13.79 -17.20
N ILE A 466 -20.23 12.83 -17.96
CA ILE A 466 -18.82 12.69 -18.33
C ILE A 466 -18.74 12.75 -19.87
N ASN A 467 -17.62 13.27 -20.37
CA ASN A 467 -17.34 13.29 -21.80
C ASN A 467 -15.94 12.72 -22.07
N PRO A 468 -15.76 11.39 -21.92
CA PRO A 468 -14.48 10.74 -22.14
C PRO A 468 -14.18 10.66 -23.64
N ALA A 469 -12.90 10.75 -24.00
CA ALA A 469 -12.46 10.37 -25.33
C ALA A 469 -12.51 8.85 -25.47
N ILE A 470 -13.03 8.35 -26.62
CA ILE A 470 -13.15 6.92 -26.92
C ILE A 470 -12.34 6.63 -28.17
N PHE A 471 -11.52 5.59 -28.11
CA PHE A 471 -10.66 5.18 -29.22
C PHE A 471 -10.83 3.70 -29.53
N GLU A 472 -10.86 3.38 -30.84
CA GLU A 472 -10.57 2.03 -31.29
C GLU A 472 -9.07 1.78 -31.15
N VAL A 473 -8.68 0.66 -30.52
CA VAL A 473 -7.28 0.39 -30.20
C VAL A 473 -6.95 -1.11 -30.38
N ASP A 474 -5.70 -1.39 -30.70
CA ASP A 474 -5.08 -2.68 -30.49
C ASP A 474 -4.13 -2.60 -29.27
N ALA A 475 -4.43 -3.34 -28.22
CA ALA A 475 -3.63 -3.35 -27.00
C ALA A 475 -2.15 -3.75 -27.24
N ARG A 476 -1.83 -4.37 -28.38
CA ARG A 476 -0.47 -4.75 -28.79
C ARG A 476 0.27 -3.62 -29.51
N SER A 477 -0.44 -2.56 -29.91
CA SER A 477 0.13 -1.42 -30.61
C SER A 477 0.62 -0.37 -29.63
N LYS A 478 1.94 -0.13 -29.60
CA LYS A 478 2.51 0.95 -28.76
C LYS A 478 1.96 2.32 -29.14
N SER A 479 1.73 2.56 -30.43
CA SER A 479 1.15 3.81 -30.94
C SER A 479 -0.26 4.05 -30.40
N ASP A 480 -1.13 3.02 -30.42
CA ASP A 480 -2.52 3.16 -29.97
C ASP A 480 -2.57 3.36 -28.46
N MET A 481 -1.76 2.59 -27.72
CA MET A 481 -1.66 2.74 -26.27
C MET A 481 -1.06 4.08 -25.87
N GLY A 482 -0.06 4.55 -26.62
CA GLY A 482 0.51 5.90 -26.46
C GLY A 482 -0.53 6.99 -26.67
N MET A 483 -1.37 6.86 -27.69
CA MET A 483 -2.47 7.80 -27.98
C MET A 483 -3.47 7.88 -26.83
N LEU A 484 -3.83 6.74 -26.18
CA LEU A 484 -4.70 6.75 -25.01
C LEU A 484 -4.08 7.54 -23.85
N ILE A 485 -2.78 7.32 -23.57
CA ILE A 485 -2.07 8.05 -22.51
C ILE A 485 -1.98 9.53 -22.84
N GLN A 486 -1.63 9.89 -24.06
CA GLN A 486 -1.59 11.30 -24.51
C GLN A 486 -2.95 11.97 -24.35
N ALA A 487 -4.04 11.33 -24.81
CA ALA A 487 -5.39 11.85 -24.66
C ALA A 487 -5.78 12.07 -23.19
N LEU A 488 -5.40 11.15 -22.31
CA LEU A 488 -5.61 11.29 -20.88
C LEU A 488 -4.83 12.46 -20.30
N LEU A 489 -3.54 12.57 -20.61
CA LEU A 489 -2.66 13.64 -20.11
C LEU A 489 -3.11 15.02 -20.61
N TYR A 490 -3.46 15.17 -21.89
CA TYR A 490 -4.02 16.41 -22.44
C TYR A 490 -5.35 16.81 -21.79
N SER A 491 -6.17 15.84 -21.41
CA SER A 491 -7.42 16.12 -20.71
C SER A 491 -7.22 16.64 -19.28
N ILE A 492 -6.05 16.37 -18.69
CA ILE A 492 -5.66 16.82 -17.34
C ILE A 492 -4.98 18.18 -17.40
N ASP A 493 -4.01 18.36 -18.29
CA ASP A 493 -3.27 19.61 -18.48
C ASP A 493 -3.14 19.94 -19.98
N PRO A 494 -4.05 20.77 -20.53
CA PRO A 494 -4.02 21.17 -21.93
C PRO A 494 -2.81 22.01 -22.34
N GLY A 495 -2.02 22.50 -21.38
CA GLY A 495 -0.87 23.39 -21.66
C GLY A 495 0.45 22.64 -21.92
N VAL A 496 0.48 21.33 -21.76
CA VAL A 496 1.70 20.53 -21.96
C VAL A 496 1.82 20.11 -23.44
N GLN A 497 2.77 20.73 -24.16
CA GLN A 497 2.94 20.51 -25.60
C GLN A 497 3.88 19.35 -25.99
N ASP A 498 4.65 18.73 -25.10
CA ASP A 498 5.71 17.77 -25.46
C ASP A 498 5.73 16.53 -24.54
N TYR A 499 4.70 15.68 -24.62
CA TYR A 499 4.85 14.30 -24.17
C TYR A 499 5.23 13.42 -25.38
N ASN A 500 6.49 13.01 -25.47
CA ASN A 500 6.93 11.97 -26.38
C ASN A 500 6.55 10.59 -25.77
N VAL A 501 5.34 10.09 -26.09
CA VAL A 501 4.87 8.75 -25.71
C VAL A 501 5.08 7.75 -26.84
#